data_3e0dbc60e75fb189d67060cf0423d111
#
_entry.id   3e0dbc60e75fb189d67060cf0423d111
#
_cell.length_a   1.000
_cell.length_b   1.000
_cell.length_c   1.000
_cell.angle_alpha   90.00
_cell.angle_beta   90.00
_cell.angle_gamma   90.00
#
_symmetry.space_group_name_H-M   'P 1'
#
loop_
_entity.id
_entity.type
_entity.pdbx_description
1 polymer ?
#
loop_
_entity_poly.entity_id
_entity_poly.type
_entity_poly.pdbx_seq_one_letter_code
_entity_poly.pdbx_strand_id
1 'polypeptide(L)'
;FPRHIRMLPIICCCKWHFQEIFMNQSESSTPGDRFAQILQFQTPAALAWIRGNTLYAPGLSGMVRFYDTPYGGVLIEGEFFQLPNKGISSSTDFYALHIHENGDCSAGFTRTGGHYNPTGTSHPWHSGDLLPVMGNSGYGWLSFYDKRFTVKEIMGRSVVLHSGLDDFTVRESWGGDWVRGDQREVGFTFTIHRFR
;
A
#
# COMPACT_ATOMS: atom_id res chain seq x y z
N PHE A 1 61.89 7.20 -11.60
CA PHE A 1 60.92 7.53 -12.67
C PHE A 1 59.54 7.16 -12.16
N PRO A 2 58.62 8.13 -11.87
CA PRO A 2 57.25 7.83 -11.49
C PRO A 2 56.41 7.64 -12.76
N ARG A 3 55.70 6.52 -12.83
CA ARG A 3 54.75 6.23 -13.90
C ARG A 3 53.45 7.03 -13.62
N HIS A 4 53.15 7.99 -14.47
CA HIS A 4 51.88 8.65 -14.52
C HIS A 4 50.79 7.68 -14.98
N ILE A 5 49.89 7.30 -14.08
CA ILE A 5 48.64 6.65 -14.42
C ILE A 5 47.70 7.73 -14.93
N ARG A 6 47.46 7.78 -16.23
CA ARG A 6 46.39 8.62 -16.83
C ARG A 6 45.07 7.98 -16.50
N MET A 7 44.30 8.61 -15.60
CA MET A 7 42.87 8.36 -15.47
C MET A 7 42.19 8.90 -16.71
N LEU A 8 41.59 8.03 -17.51
CA LEU A 8 40.65 8.44 -18.56
C LEU A 8 39.33 8.80 -17.89
N PRO A 9 38.72 9.94 -18.25
CA PRO A 9 37.39 10.30 -17.72
C PRO A 9 36.37 9.33 -18.31
N ILE A 10 35.67 8.63 -17.44
CA ILE A 10 34.45 7.87 -17.81
C ILE A 10 33.39 8.92 -18.10
N ILE A 11 33.27 9.31 -19.36
CA ILE A 11 32.15 10.12 -19.83
C ILE A 11 30.97 9.18 -19.99
N CYS A 12 30.12 9.13 -18.96
CA CYS A 12 28.80 8.50 -19.06
C CYS A 12 27.90 9.42 -19.90
N CYS A 13 27.99 9.26 -21.23
CA CYS A 13 27.19 10.02 -22.18
C CYS A 13 25.82 9.35 -22.29
N CYS A 14 24.92 9.55 -21.31
CA CYS A 14 23.51 9.30 -21.48
C CYS A 14 22.95 10.36 -22.44
N LYS A 15 23.13 10.15 -23.74
CA LYS A 15 22.33 10.86 -24.74
C LYS A 15 20.89 10.39 -24.61
N TRP A 16 20.07 11.16 -23.93
CA TRP A 16 18.63 11.03 -24.01
C TRP A 16 18.23 11.39 -25.46
N HIS A 17 18.01 10.37 -26.26
CA HIS A 17 17.28 10.55 -27.52
C HIS A 17 15.81 10.69 -27.12
N PHE A 18 15.31 11.89 -27.08
CA PHE A 18 13.88 12.15 -27.16
C PHE A 18 13.48 11.76 -28.58
N GLN A 19 13.16 10.51 -28.77
CA GLN A 19 12.41 10.06 -29.94
C GLN A 19 10.96 10.43 -29.63
N GLU A 20 10.44 11.42 -30.32
CA GLU A 20 8.99 11.66 -30.39
C GLU A 20 8.38 10.39 -30.96
N ILE A 21 7.89 9.52 -30.09
CA ILE A 21 7.12 8.36 -30.47
C ILE A 21 5.76 8.89 -30.84
N PHE A 22 5.55 9.15 -32.13
CA PHE A 22 4.21 9.24 -32.70
C PHE A 22 3.57 7.87 -32.54
N MET A 23 2.81 7.70 -31.46
CA MET A 23 2.08 6.48 -31.17
C MET A 23 1.00 6.29 -32.20
N ASN A 24 1.27 5.41 -33.14
CA ASN A 24 0.24 4.88 -34.03
C ASN A 24 -0.74 4.07 -33.16
N GLN A 25 -2.02 4.44 -33.12
CA GLN A 25 -3.05 3.94 -32.18
C GLN A 25 -3.40 2.44 -32.32
N SER A 26 -2.53 1.63 -32.90
CA SER A 26 -2.72 0.18 -33.04
C SER A 26 -1.83 -0.67 -32.13
N GLU A 27 -1.01 -0.06 -31.25
CA GLU A 27 -0.13 -0.81 -30.34
C GLU A 27 -0.91 -1.26 -29.10
N SER A 28 -0.75 -2.54 -28.76
CA SER A 28 -1.33 -3.15 -27.58
C SER A 28 -0.93 -2.34 -26.33
N SER A 29 -1.91 -1.74 -25.65
CA SER A 29 -1.66 -0.99 -24.42
C SER A 29 -0.95 -1.88 -23.39
N THR A 30 0.10 -1.36 -22.80
CA THR A 30 0.80 -2.05 -21.70
C THR A 30 -0.11 -2.19 -20.48
N PRO A 31 0.17 -3.10 -19.53
CA PRO A 31 -0.54 -3.14 -18.27
C PRO A 31 -0.51 -1.79 -17.53
N GLY A 32 0.61 -1.06 -17.58
CA GLY A 32 0.73 0.27 -17.01
C GLY A 32 -0.24 1.28 -17.62
N ASP A 33 -0.39 1.32 -18.95
CA ASP A 33 -1.36 2.19 -19.62
C ASP A 33 -2.79 1.84 -19.22
N ARG A 34 -3.07 0.54 -19.09
CA ARG A 34 -4.39 0.08 -18.65
C ARG A 34 -4.69 0.45 -17.21
N PHE A 35 -3.72 0.32 -16.30
CA PHE A 35 -3.88 0.73 -14.92
C PHE A 35 -4.05 2.24 -14.78
N ALA A 36 -3.31 3.04 -15.55
CA ALA A 36 -3.51 4.49 -15.59
C ALA A 36 -4.93 4.87 -16.05
N GLN A 37 -5.46 4.19 -17.07
CA GLN A 37 -6.84 4.38 -17.54
C GLN A 37 -7.87 4.00 -16.45
N ILE A 38 -7.64 2.91 -15.72
CA ILE A 38 -8.52 2.49 -14.62
C ILE A 38 -8.56 3.59 -13.56
N LEU A 39 -7.41 4.04 -13.06
CA LEU A 39 -7.34 5.08 -12.04
C LEU A 39 -7.96 6.41 -12.48
N GLN A 40 -7.87 6.74 -13.76
CA GLN A 40 -8.34 8.02 -14.27
C GLN A 40 -9.83 8.03 -14.62
N PHE A 41 -10.39 6.94 -15.11
CA PHE A 41 -11.70 6.93 -15.72
C PHE A 41 -12.69 5.94 -15.13
N GLN A 42 -12.25 4.94 -14.37
CA GLN A 42 -13.16 3.96 -13.79
C GLN A 42 -13.63 4.36 -12.39
N THR A 43 -14.87 4.06 -12.12
CA THR A 43 -15.40 4.09 -10.75
C THR A 43 -14.83 2.90 -9.98
N PRO A 44 -14.32 3.09 -8.76
CA PRO A 44 -13.86 1.98 -7.94
C PRO A 44 -15.01 1.01 -7.63
N ALA A 45 -14.73 -0.28 -7.66
CA ALA A 45 -15.71 -1.31 -7.32
C ALA A 45 -16.02 -1.33 -5.81
N ALA A 46 -15.03 -0.95 -5.00
CA ALA A 46 -15.19 -0.79 -3.55
C ALA A 46 -14.26 0.30 -3.00
N LEU A 47 -14.59 0.80 -1.82
CA LEU A 47 -13.78 1.78 -1.12
C LEU A 47 -13.84 1.57 0.40
N ALA A 48 -12.78 2.02 1.08
CA ALA A 48 -12.71 2.14 2.54
C ALA A 48 -12.27 3.55 2.90
N TRP A 49 -13.02 4.22 3.76
CA TRP A 49 -12.61 5.50 4.33
C TRP A 49 -11.64 5.26 5.48
N ILE A 50 -10.62 6.08 5.57
CA ILE A 50 -9.64 6.06 6.67
C ILE A 50 -9.89 7.28 7.55
N ARG A 51 -9.94 7.05 8.86
CA ARG A 51 -9.95 8.12 9.87
C ARG A 51 -8.97 7.78 10.98
N GLY A 52 -8.33 8.80 11.49
CA GLY A 52 -7.36 8.62 12.55
C GLY A 52 -7.99 8.31 13.90
N ASN A 53 -7.23 7.59 14.70
CA ASN A 53 -7.54 7.36 16.10
C ASN A 53 -7.56 8.70 16.85
N THR A 54 -8.62 8.96 17.60
CA THR A 54 -8.82 10.22 18.31
C THR A 54 -7.74 10.53 19.35
N LEU A 55 -7.03 9.50 19.83
CA LEU A 55 -5.94 9.66 20.82
C LEU A 55 -4.57 9.85 20.16
N TYR A 56 -4.30 9.17 19.05
CA TYR A 56 -2.97 9.08 18.48
C TYR A 56 -2.80 9.82 17.15
N ALA A 57 -3.86 9.96 16.39
CA ALA A 57 -3.83 10.61 15.08
C ALA A 57 -5.17 11.29 14.73
N PRO A 58 -5.67 12.23 15.54
CA PRO A 58 -7.04 12.76 15.43
C PRO A 58 -7.33 13.48 14.10
N GLY A 59 -6.29 13.93 13.40
CA GLY A 59 -6.44 14.62 12.12
C GLY A 59 -6.30 13.72 10.89
N LEU A 60 -5.81 12.48 11.07
CA LEU A 60 -5.61 11.57 9.96
C LEU A 60 -6.91 11.27 9.24
N SER A 61 -6.88 11.39 7.94
CA SER A 61 -7.97 11.01 7.05
C SER A 61 -7.44 10.43 5.75
N GLY A 62 -8.24 9.68 5.04
CA GLY A 62 -7.84 9.10 3.78
C GLY A 62 -8.91 8.22 3.16
N MET A 63 -8.54 7.59 2.07
CA MET A 63 -9.40 6.66 1.36
C MET A 63 -8.55 5.61 0.66
N VAL A 64 -9.01 4.36 0.71
CA VAL A 64 -8.47 3.28 -0.12
C VAL A 64 -9.55 2.83 -1.10
N ARG A 65 -9.21 2.84 -2.38
CA ARG A 65 -10.08 2.47 -3.49
C ARG A 65 -9.61 1.16 -4.09
N PHE A 66 -10.55 0.31 -4.46
CA PHE A 66 -10.30 -1.00 -5.05
C PHE A 66 -11.00 -1.09 -6.40
N TYR A 67 -10.25 -1.42 -7.44
CA TYR A 67 -10.74 -1.51 -8.81
C TYR A 67 -10.58 -2.93 -9.33
N ASP A 68 -11.61 -3.48 -9.92
CA ASP A 68 -11.48 -4.70 -10.70
C ASP A 68 -10.62 -4.45 -11.94
N THR A 69 -9.80 -5.44 -12.31
CA THR A 69 -8.92 -5.31 -13.47
C THR A 69 -9.21 -6.40 -14.52
N PRO A 70 -8.93 -6.15 -15.81
CA PRO A 70 -9.10 -7.16 -16.86
C PRO A 70 -8.09 -8.31 -16.74
N TYR A 71 -7.09 -8.19 -15.86
CA TYR A 71 -6.07 -9.21 -15.63
C TYR A 71 -6.40 -10.17 -14.47
N GLY A 72 -7.60 -10.05 -13.89
CA GLY A 72 -7.94 -10.60 -12.58
C GLY A 72 -7.22 -9.85 -11.48
N GLY A 73 -7.54 -10.12 -10.22
CA GLY A 73 -6.99 -9.36 -9.09
C GLY A 73 -7.49 -7.91 -9.02
N VAL A 74 -6.87 -7.12 -8.19
CA VAL A 74 -7.34 -5.79 -7.80
C VAL A 74 -6.25 -4.74 -8.00
N LEU A 75 -6.57 -3.62 -8.63
CA LEU A 75 -5.77 -2.41 -8.57
C LEU A 75 -6.21 -1.62 -7.34
N ILE A 76 -5.27 -1.24 -6.52
CA ILE A 76 -5.49 -0.56 -5.25
C ILE A 76 -4.90 0.84 -5.35
N GLU A 77 -5.64 1.84 -4.88
CA GLU A 77 -5.16 3.20 -4.72
C GLU A 77 -5.47 3.66 -3.30
N GLY A 78 -4.45 4.18 -2.62
CA GLY A 78 -4.57 4.75 -1.28
C GLY A 78 -4.11 6.20 -1.24
N GLU A 79 -4.87 7.08 -0.59
CA GLU A 79 -4.52 8.46 -0.36
C GLU A 79 -4.79 8.84 1.09
N PHE A 80 -3.80 9.45 1.74
CA PHE A 80 -3.80 9.70 3.19
C PHE A 80 -3.32 11.12 3.48
N PHE A 81 -4.01 11.78 4.39
CA PHE A 81 -3.73 13.14 4.82
C PHE A 81 -3.50 13.18 6.32
N GLN A 82 -2.63 14.07 6.76
CA GLN A 82 -2.25 14.27 8.16
C GLN A 82 -1.73 12.98 8.82
N LEU A 83 -0.95 12.21 8.06
CA LEU A 83 -0.17 11.12 8.63
C LEU A 83 0.70 11.66 9.76
N PRO A 84 0.77 10.99 10.92
CA PRO A 84 1.59 11.43 12.04
C PRO A 84 3.06 11.53 11.62
N ASN A 85 3.59 12.74 11.55
CA ASN A 85 5.01 12.94 11.29
C ASN A 85 5.80 12.57 12.53
N LYS A 86 6.59 11.51 12.46
CA LYS A 86 7.32 10.97 13.62
C LYS A 86 8.62 11.72 13.90
N GLY A 87 9.00 12.66 13.03
CA GLY A 87 10.23 13.44 13.17
C GLY A 87 11.50 12.61 13.02
N ILE A 88 12.65 13.27 13.13
CA ILE A 88 13.98 12.67 12.91
C ILE A 88 14.34 11.58 13.94
N SER A 89 13.66 11.54 15.07
CA SER A 89 13.96 10.63 16.18
C SER A 89 13.24 9.28 16.12
N SER A 90 12.26 9.11 15.25
CA SER A 90 11.58 7.84 15.08
C SER A 90 11.82 7.28 13.68
N SER A 91 12.12 6.04 13.63
CA SER A 91 12.84 5.33 12.60
C SER A 91 12.26 5.38 11.17
N THR A 92 11.00 5.66 10.93
CA THR A 92 10.47 5.71 9.56
C THR A 92 9.12 6.42 9.47
N ASP A 93 8.88 7.14 8.37
CA ASP A 93 7.56 7.60 7.96
C ASP A 93 6.84 6.54 7.08
N PHE A 94 7.08 5.26 7.36
CA PHE A 94 6.37 4.16 6.73
C PHE A 94 5.30 3.61 7.68
N TYR A 95 4.15 3.32 7.12
CA TYR A 95 2.96 2.86 7.82
C TYR A 95 2.50 1.55 7.17
N ALA A 96 2.44 0.46 7.94
CA ALA A 96 1.90 -0.79 7.42
C ALA A 96 0.41 -0.64 7.09
N LEU A 97 -0.03 -1.28 6.02
CA LEU A 97 -1.40 -1.25 5.54
C LEU A 97 -1.89 -2.66 5.34
N HIS A 98 -2.97 -3.06 6.05
CA HIS A 98 -3.48 -4.42 5.96
C HIS A 98 -4.99 -4.46 5.78
N ILE A 99 -5.47 -5.51 5.10
CA ILE A 99 -6.87 -5.91 5.14
C ILE A 99 -7.02 -6.92 6.28
N HIS A 100 -7.94 -6.67 7.22
CA HIS A 100 -8.23 -7.56 8.32
C HIS A 100 -9.46 -8.43 8.06
N GLU A 101 -9.64 -9.49 8.85
CA GLU A 101 -10.69 -10.49 8.68
C GLU A 101 -12.09 -9.90 8.81
N ASN A 102 -12.30 -8.98 9.75
CA ASN A 102 -13.62 -8.43 10.08
C ASN A 102 -13.69 -6.93 9.81
N GLY A 103 -14.88 -6.44 9.48
CA GLY A 103 -15.15 -5.00 9.29
C GLY A 103 -15.49 -4.25 10.58
N ASP A 104 -15.49 -4.90 11.74
CA ASP A 104 -15.79 -4.27 13.02
C ASP A 104 -14.54 -3.63 13.65
N CYS A 105 -14.38 -2.35 13.44
CA CYS A 105 -13.28 -1.55 14.01
C CYS A 105 -13.56 -1.01 15.42
N SER A 106 -14.62 -1.48 16.09
CA SER A 106 -14.94 -1.07 17.46
C SER A 106 -13.96 -1.65 18.50
N ALA A 107 -14.08 -1.18 19.74
CA ALA A 107 -13.26 -1.64 20.86
C ALA A 107 -11.74 -1.52 20.63
N GLY A 108 -11.29 -0.42 20.01
CA GLY A 108 -9.85 -0.20 19.75
C GLY A 108 -9.26 -1.23 18.79
N PHE A 109 -10.00 -1.64 17.76
CA PHE A 109 -9.65 -2.60 16.70
C PHE A 109 -9.53 -4.07 17.13
N THR A 110 -9.71 -4.40 18.41
CA THR A 110 -9.62 -5.80 18.85
C THR A 110 -10.61 -6.73 18.16
N ARG A 111 -11.61 -6.18 17.47
CA ARG A 111 -12.64 -6.93 16.73
C ARG A 111 -12.37 -7.06 15.24
N THR A 112 -11.32 -6.45 14.73
CA THR A 112 -10.95 -6.61 13.30
C THR A 112 -10.47 -8.02 12.99
N GLY A 113 -10.05 -8.78 14.00
CA GLY A 113 -9.42 -10.09 13.81
C GLY A 113 -7.98 -9.97 13.33
N GLY A 114 -7.42 -11.06 12.83
CA GLY A 114 -6.11 -11.09 12.19
C GLY A 114 -6.12 -10.49 10.78
N HIS A 115 -4.97 -10.52 10.12
CA HIS A 115 -4.89 -10.15 8.71
C HIS A 115 -5.70 -11.15 7.87
N TYR A 116 -6.33 -10.65 6.81
CA TYR A 116 -7.09 -11.51 5.89
C TYR A 116 -6.18 -12.56 5.25
N ASN A 117 -6.38 -13.81 5.62
CA ASN A 117 -5.51 -14.93 5.28
C ASN A 117 -6.31 -16.20 4.89
N PRO A 118 -6.95 -16.20 3.73
CA PRO A 118 -7.79 -17.33 3.30
C PRO A 118 -6.99 -18.60 3.00
N THR A 119 -5.69 -18.48 2.78
CA THR A 119 -4.80 -19.60 2.40
C THR A 119 -4.00 -20.16 3.57
N GLY A 120 -4.08 -19.55 4.76
CA GLY A 120 -3.35 -20.01 5.95
C GLY A 120 -1.83 -19.90 5.83
N THR A 121 -1.34 -18.93 5.04
CA THR A 121 0.09 -18.64 4.90
C THR A 121 0.63 -17.91 6.14
N SER A 122 1.94 -17.89 6.31
CA SER A 122 2.58 -17.07 7.33
C SER A 122 2.72 -15.60 6.87
N HIS A 123 2.79 -14.66 7.81
CA HIS A 123 3.19 -13.28 7.52
C HIS A 123 4.62 -13.26 6.91
N PRO A 124 4.92 -12.48 5.88
CA PRO A 124 4.11 -11.43 5.24
C PRO A 124 3.37 -11.89 3.96
N TRP A 125 2.94 -13.13 3.91
CA TRP A 125 2.31 -13.72 2.71
C TRP A 125 0.79 -13.81 2.81
N HIS A 126 0.16 -13.22 3.84
CA HIS A 126 -1.30 -13.14 3.91
C HIS A 126 -1.85 -12.37 2.72
N SER A 127 -3.00 -12.73 2.24
CA SER A 127 -3.64 -11.96 1.17
C SER A 127 -3.94 -10.51 1.59
N GLY A 128 -4.09 -10.28 2.90
CA GLY A 128 -4.32 -8.96 3.47
C GLY A 128 -3.06 -8.12 3.70
N ASP A 129 -1.85 -8.66 3.56
CA ASP A 129 -0.61 -7.89 3.75
C ASP A 129 -0.35 -7.03 2.51
N LEU A 130 -0.66 -5.74 2.58
CA LEU A 130 -0.52 -4.80 1.48
C LEU A 130 0.84 -4.08 1.51
N LEU A 131 1.13 -3.32 0.46
CA LEU A 131 2.32 -2.48 0.46
C LEU A 131 2.19 -1.36 1.51
N PRO A 132 3.27 -1.04 2.23
CA PRO A 132 3.25 0.04 3.21
C PRO A 132 3.09 1.41 2.55
N VAL A 133 2.44 2.30 3.27
CA VAL A 133 2.32 3.71 2.88
C VAL A 133 3.59 4.44 3.27
N MET A 134 4.22 5.15 2.34
CA MET A 134 5.29 6.09 2.63
C MET A 134 4.70 7.46 2.89
N GLY A 135 4.90 7.97 4.11
CA GLY A 135 4.55 9.33 4.48
C GLY A 135 5.57 10.35 3.97
N ASN A 136 5.08 11.48 3.50
CA ASN A 136 5.89 12.62 3.09
C ASN A 136 5.26 13.89 3.65
N SER A 137 5.81 14.40 4.74
CA SER A 137 5.31 15.60 5.43
C SER A 137 3.80 15.54 5.74
N GLY A 138 3.33 14.38 6.21
CA GLY A 138 1.93 14.16 6.56
C GLY A 138 1.02 13.73 5.42
N TYR A 139 1.55 13.61 4.20
CA TYR A 139 0.82 13.10 3.04
C TYR A 139 1.37 11.75 2.61
N GLY A 140 0.52 10.86 2.15
CA GLY A 140 0.89 9.58 1.56
C GLY A 140 -0.02 9.21 0.40
N TRP A 141 0.56 8.72 -0.68
CA TRP A 141 -0.17 8.18 -1.82
C TRP A 141 0.55 6.95 -2.34
N LEU A 142 -0.22 5.92 -2.70
CA LEU A 142 0.31 4.73 -3.36
C LEU A 142 -0.73 4.15 -4.32
N SER A 143 -0.24 3.44 -5.33
CA SER A 143 -1.07 2.58 -6.15
C SER A 143 -0.28 1.33 -6.53
N PHE A 144 -0.93 0.18 -6.49
CA PHE A 144 -0.33 -1.10 -6.84
C PHE A 144 -1.38 -2.13 -7.24
N TYR A 145 -0.93 -3.18 -7.91
CA TYR A 145 -1.76 -4.28 -8.37
C TYR A 145 -1.49 -5.54 -7.54
N ASP A 146 -2.56 -6.21 -7.13
CA ASP A 146 -2.49 -7.45 -6.34
C ASP A 146 -3.41 -8.53 -6.91
N LYS A 147 -2.89 -9.73 -7.02
CA LYS A 147 -3.62 -10.92 -7.50
C LYS A 147 -4.07 -11.87 -6.40
N ARG A 148 -3.71 -11.61 -5.15
CA ARG A 148 -3.94 -12.53 -4.04
C ARG A 148 -5.40 -12.59 -3.59
N PHE A 149 -6.24 -11.65 -4.07
CA PHE A 149 -7.67 -11.58 -3.77
C PHE A 149 -8.45 -10.86 -4.87
N THR A 150 -9.77 -10.91 -4.77
CA THR A 150 -10.71 -10.15 -5.60
C THR A 150 -11.46 -9.12 -4.74
N VAL A 151 -12.04 -8.09 -5.37
CA VAL A 151 -12.86 -7.11 -4.64
C VAL A 151 -14.01 -7.80 -3.89
N LYS A 152 -14.61 -8.82 -4.49
CA LYS A 152 -15.72 -9.56 -3.86
C LYS A 152 -15.32 -10.22 -2.53
N GLU A 153 -14.12 -10.76 -2.44
CA GLU A 153 -13.64 -11.47 -1.25
C GLU A 153 -13.33 -10.56 -0.07
N ILE A 154 -13.01 -9.30 -0.34
CA ILE A 154 -12.67 -8.32 0.69
C ILE A 154 -13.85 -7.48 1.16
N MET A 155 -15.02 -7.60 0.52
CA MET A 155 -16.22 -6.87 0.93
C MET A 155 -16.61 -7.19 2.37
N GLY A 156 -16.92 -6.15 3.15
CA GLY A 156 -17.30 -6.28 4.55
C GLY A 156 -16.14 -6.47 5.52
N ARG A 157 -14.90 -6.51 5.04
CA ARG A 157 -13.67 -6.51 5.84
C ARG A 157 -13.24 -5.08 6.17
N SER A 158 -12.21 -4.91 7.00
CA SER A 158 -11.61 -3.60 7.27
C SER A 158 -10.23 -3.49 6.63
N VAL A 159 -9.85 -2.24 6.32
CA VAL A 159 -8.46 -1.86 6.01
C VAL A 159 -7.89 -1.15 7.23
N VAL A 160 -6.76 -1.51 7.73
CA VAL A 160 -6.10 -0.90 8.89
C VAL A 160 -4.77 -0.31 8.50
N LEU A 161 -4.55 0.95 8.85
CA LEU A 161 -3.26 1.62 8.75
C LEU A 161 -2.59 1.61 10.13
N HIS A 162 -1.42 1.04 10.21
CA HIS A 162 -0.67 0.90 11.45
C HIS A 162 0.40 2.00 11.61
N SER A 163 0.80 2.30 12.83
CA SER A 163 1.77 3.37 13.11
C SER A 163 3.22 3.02 12.77
N GLY A 164 3.50 1.74 12.57
CA GLY A 164 4.84 1.23 12.31
C GLY A 164 5.00 0.68 10.90
N LEU A 165 6.26 0.47 10.53
CA LEU A 165 6.60 -0.32 9.36
C LEU A 165 6.24 -1.78 9.61
N ASP A 166 5.82 -2.47 8.57
CA ASP A 166 5.61 -3.91 8.60
C ASP A 166 6.95 -4.65 8.76
N ASP A 167 6.92 -5.74 9.51
CA ASP A 167 8.07 -6.65 9.62
C ASP A 167 7.95 -7.74 8.55
N PHE A 168 8.54 -7.50 7.40
CA PHE A 168 8.56 -8.46 6.29
C PHE A 168 9.46 -9.68 6.54
N THR A 169 10.00 -9.86 7.75
CA THR A 169 10.78 -11.05 8.08
C THR A 169 9.87 -12.26 8.29
N VAL A 170 10.21 -13.36 7.64
CA VAL A 170 9.57 -14.66 7.91
C VAL A 170 10.05 -15.12 9.28
N ARG A 171 9.25 -14.88 10.31
CA ARG A 171 9.45 -15.53 11.61
C ARG A 171 8.72 -16.84 11.58
N GLU A 172 9.43 -17.94 11.74
CA GLU A 172 8.81 -19.21 12.07
C GLU A 172 8.00 -19.01 13.36
N SER A 173 6.69 -18.99 13.23
CA SER A 173 5.80 -18.77 14.35
C SER A 173 5.78 -20.02 15.23
N TRP A 174 6.46 -19.98 16.35
CA TRP A 174 6.11 -20.81 17.49
C TRP A 174 4.79 -20.27 18.06
N GLY A 175 3.68 -20.73 17.51
CA GLY A 175 2.33 -20.67 18.06
C GLY A 175 1.88 -19.32 18.65
N GLY A 176 1.46 -18.39 17.81
CA GLY A 176 0.77 -17.15 18.21
C GLY A 176 1.12 -15.99 17.28
N ASP A 177 0.09 -15.41 16.68
CA ASP A 177 0.16 -14.20 15.86
C ASP A 177 0.57 -12.98 16.71
N TRP A 178 1.84 -12.92 17.13
CA TRP A 178 2.36 -11.79 17.86
C TRP A 178 3.26 -10.97 16.97
N VAL A 179 2.67 -10.03 16.28
CA VAL A 179 3.41 -8.91 15.73
C VAL A 179 3.90 -8.07 16.93
N ARG A 180 5.05 -8.42 17.50
CA ARG A 180 5.76 -7.59 18.47
C ARG A 180 6.57 -6.54 17.73
N GLY A 181 5.93 -5.55 17.22
CA GLY A 181 6.43 -4.23 16.99
C GLY A 181 5.42 -3.27 17.57
N ASP A 182 5.79 -2.08 17.96
CA ASP A 182 4.91 -1.03 18.48
C ASP A 182 3.92 -0.58 17.37
N GLN A 183 3.14 -1.54 16.89
CA GLN A 183 2.10 -1.35 15.87
C GLN A 183 0.85 -0.81 16.56
N ARG A 184 1.00 0.36 17.20
CA ARG A 184 -0.16 1.11 17.63
C ARG A 184 -0.96 1.49 16.40
N GLU A 185 -2.20 1.13 16.41
CA GLU A 185 -3.11 1.45 15.32
C GLU A 185 -3.34 2.96 15.30
N VAL A 186 -2.78 3.66 14.30
CA VAL A 186 -2.93 5.11 14.16
C VAL A 186 -4.11 5.50 13.30
N GLY A 187 -4.58 4.59 12.44
CA GLY A 187 -5.69 4.85 11.53
C GLY A 187 -6.88 3.97 11.84
N PHE A 188 -8.06 4.57 11.77
CA PHE A 188 -9.32 3.85 11.69
C PHE A 188 -9.63 3.57 10.26
N THR A 189 -10.16 2.39 10.01
CA THR A 189 -10.85 2.12 8.78
C THR A 189 -12.32 1.91 9.04
N PHE A 190 -13.10 2.29 8.05
CA PHE A 190 -14.43 1.76 7.92
C PHE A 190 -14.39 0.50 7.07
N THR A 191 -15.40 -0.33 7.27
CA THR A 191 -15.70 -1.50 6.46
C THR A 191 -15.58 -1.17 4.97
N ILE A 192 -15.02 -2.08 4.20
CA ILE A 192 -14.96 -1.99 2.74
C ILE A 192 -16.39 -2.10 2.21
N HIS A 193 -16.87 -1.05 1.58
CA HIS A 193 -18.20 -0.96 1.01
C HIS A 193 -18.15 -0.95 -0.51
N ARG A 194 -19.18 -1.53 -1.11
CA ARG A 194 -19.38 -1.39 -2.55
C ARG A 194 -19.63 0.08 -2.87
N PHE A 195 -18.99 0.58 -3.90
CA PHE A 195 -19.32 1.90 -4.45
C PHE A 195 -20.70 1.82 -5.09
N ARG A 196 -21.62 2.73 -4.72
CA ARG A 196 -22.97 2.82 -5.28
C ARG A 196 -23.06 3.97 -6.26
#